data_537d41468efa38cf0c3f8eab43499e49
#
_entry.id   537d41468efa38cf0c3f8eab43499e49
#
_cell.length_a   1.000
_cell.length_b   1.000
_cell.length_c   1.000
_cell.angle_alpha   90.00
_cell.angle_beta   90.00
_cell.angle_gamma   90.00
#
_symmetry.space_group_name_H-M   'P 1'
#
loop_
_entity.id
_entity.type
_entity.pdbx_description
1 polymer ?
#
loop_
_entity_poly.entity_id
_entity_poly.type
_entity_poly.pdbx_seq_one_letter_code
_entity_poly.pdbx_strand_id
1 'polypeptide(L)'
;DLNKEIFNNIITPTINGMKLEGNPYEGILYAGVMITNKGPKLIEFNCRFGDPETQVVLPRLNTDLVSIVQKTIKKNLKNMSIDLIPQNAITVVIASKGYPGEFEKGVLLPSLKNFNDKNEISVFHSGTSKDKNENLISNGGRVLSITSIGDNVQDCRKKAYDVVEAINWEQGFYRKDIGKL
;
A
#
# COMPACT_ATOMS: atom_id res chain seq x y z
N ASP A 1 -0.93 -3.89 24.52
CA ASP A 1 -1.15 -4.31 23.11
C ASP A 1 -1.47 -3.06 22.30
N LEU A 2 -0.51 -2.69 21.42
CA LEU A 2 -0.58 -1.48 20.60
C LEU A 2 -1.86 -1.42 19.73
N ASN A 3 -2.28 -2.56 19.18
CA ASN A 3 -3.50 -2.62 18.37
C ASN A 3 -4.74 -2.23 19.20
N LYS A 4 -4.87 -2.74 20.43
CA LYS A 4 -5.97 -2.37 21.32
C LYS A 4 -5.95 -0.89 21.65
N GLU A 5 -4.78 -0.33 21.89
CA GLU A 5 -4.64 1.11 22.17
C GLU A 5 -5.08 1.97 20.98
N ILE A 6 -4.65 1.62 19.75
CA ILE A 6 -5.07 2.32 18.52
C ILE A 6 -6.60 2.21 18.34
N PHE A 7 -7.15 1.00 18.47
CA PHE A 7 -8.60 0.81 18.34
C PHE A 7 -9.39 1.61 19.39
N ASN A 8 -9.00 1.55 20.63
CA ASN A 8 -9.75 2.20 21.72
C ASN A 8 -9.62 3.73 21.70
N ASN A 9 -8.45 4.25 21.35
CA ASN A 9 -8.16 5.68 21.50
C ASN A 9 -8.28 6.46 20.18
N ILE A 10 -8.29 5.79 19.03
CA ILE A 10 -8.34 6.44 17.70
C ILE A 10 -9.55 5.96 16.91
N ILE A 11 -9.62 4.65 16.59
CA ILE A 11 -10.62 4.15 15.64
C ILE A 11 -12.04 4.19 16.22
N THR A 12 -12.24 3.60 17.40
CA THR A 12 -13.57 3.51 18.03
C THR A 12 -14.17 4.88 18.34
N PRO A 13 -13.43 5.85 18.93
CA PRO A 13 -13.95 7.20 19.15
C PRO A 13 -14.33 7.92 17.84
N THR A 14 -13.54 7.75 16.78
CA THR A 14 -13.84 8.35 15.47
C THR A 14 -15.14 7.80 14.88
N ILE A 15 -15.31 6.49 14.83
CA ILE A 15 -16.52 5.85 14.30
C ILE A 15 -17.76 6.24 15.15
N ASN A 16 -17.61 6.26 16.46
CA ASN A 16 -18.71 6.68 17.35
C ASN A 16 -19.04 8.17 17.19
N GLY A 17 -18.04 9.04 17.08
CA GLY A 17 -18.22 10.47 16.83
C GLY A 17 -18.97 10.72 15.51
N MET A 18 -18.57 10.10 14.42
CA MET A 18 -19.26 10.19 13.13
C MET A 18 -20.74 9.76 13.25
N LYS A 19 -21.00 8.69 13.99
CA LYS A 19 -22.38 8.23 14.22
C LYS A 19 -23.19 9.24 15.04
N LEU A 20 -22.61 9.84 16.10
CA LEU A 20 -23.26 10.85 16.93
C LEU A 20 -23.57 12.13 16.15
N GLU A 21 -22.73 12.50 15.21
CA GLU A 21 -22.93 13.65 14.31
C GLU A 21 -23.93 13.37 13.17
N GLY A 22 -24.58 12.18 13.15
CA GLY A 22 -25.56 11.82 12.13
C GLY A 22 -24.95 11.32 10.81
N ASN A 23 -23.64 11.13 10.75
CA ASN A 23 -22.89 10.69 9.57
C ASN A 23 -22.18 9.33 9.82
N PRO A 24 -22.93 8.23 10.03
CA PRO A 24 -22.31 6.94 10.33
C PRO A 24 -21.39 6.51 9.19
N TYR A 25 -20.16 6.15 9.54
CA TYR A 25 -19.14 5.73 8.56
C TYR A 25 -19.21 4.23 8.32
N GLU A 26 -19.24 3.84 7.03
CA GLU A 26 -19.18 2.45 6.58
C GLU A 26 -18.20 2.34 5.42
N GLY A 27 -17.24 1.40 5.49
CA GLY A 27 -16.23 1.21 4.44
C GLY A 27 -14.83 1.01 5.00
N ILE A 28 -13.84 1.35 4.20
CA ILE A 28 -12.43 1.26 4.56
C ILE A 28 -12.00 2.56 5.23
N LEU A 29 -11.56 2.46 6.48
CA LEU A 29 -10.91 3.56 7.20
C LEU A 29 -9.44 3.21 7.43
N TYR A 30 -8.55 3.90 6.72
CA TYR A 30 -7.13 3.86 6.99
C TYR A 30 -6.77 4.94 8.02
N ALA A 31 -6.03 4.58 9.04
CA ALA A 31 -5.48 5.52 10.03
C ALA A 31 -3.95 5.52 9.94
N GLY A 32 -3.37 6.62 9.50
CA GLY A 32 -1.93 6.88 9.58
C GLY A 32 -1.56 7.22 11.02
N VAL A 33 -0.75 6.37 11.66
CA VAL A 33 -0.42 6.49 13.09
C VAL A 33 1.09 6.56 13.27
N MET A 34 1.55 7.54 14.02
CA MET A 34 2.93 7.63 14.51
C MET A 34 3.03 6.99 15.90
N ILE A 35 3.95 6.06 16.06
CA ILE A 35 4.25 5.47 17.37
C ILE A 35 5.31 6.33 18.06
N THR A 36 4.94 6.89 19.20
CA THR A 36 5.79 7.77 19.99
C THR A 36 6.03 7.20 21.39
N ASN A 37 6.95 7.80 22.15
CA ASN A 37 7.16 7.46 23.57
C ASN A 37 5.96 7.77 24.47
N LYS A 38 4.95 8.50 23.96
CA LYS A 38 3.68 8.80 24.62
C LYS A 38 2.50 8.02 24.02
N GLY A 39 2.77 6.88 23.38
CA GLY A 39 1.79 6.04 22.69
C GLY A 39 1.52 6.46 21.24
N PRO A 40 0.53 5.82 20.59
CA PRO A 40 0.17 6.09 19.21
C PRO A 40 -0.46 7.48 19.04
N LYS A 41 -0.06 8.20 17.99
CA LYS A 41 -0.61 9.50 17.61
C LYS A 41 -1.13 9.44 16.19
N LEU A 42 -2.38 9.85 16.00
CA LEU A 42 -2.98 9.96 14.68
C LEU A 42 -2.31 11.07 13.89
N ILE A 43 -1.95 10.77 12.63
CA ILE A 43 -1.45 11.73 11.65
C ILE A 43 -2.60 12.13 10.72
N GLU A 44 -3.26 11.13 10.11
CA GLU A 44 -4.34 11.34 9.15
C GLU A 44 -5.30 10.15 9.10
N PHE A 45 -6.49 10.38 8.56
CA PHE A 45 -7.38 9.34 8.05
C PHE A 45 -7.45 9.38 6.53
N ASN A 46 -7.58 8.20 5.92
CA ASN A 46 -8.04 8.07 4.54
C ASN A 46 -9.33 7.25 4.50
N CYS A 47 -10.36 7.77 3.83
CA CYS A 47 -11.67 7.10 3.67
C CYS A 47 -11.65 6.11 2.50
N ARG A 48 -10.56 5.41 2.32
CA ARG A 48 -10.27 4.43 1.28
C ARG A 48 -9.05 3.61 1.67
N PHE A 49 -8.72 2.61 0.88
CA PHE A 49 -7.42 1.99 0.96
C PHE A 49 -6.30 3.00 0.78
N GLY A 50 -5.23 2.88 1.56
CA GLY A 50 -4.05 3.73 1.46
C GLY A 50 -3.23 3.46 0.18
N ASP A 51 -2.39 4.38 -0.19
CA ASP A 51 -1.39 4.23 -1.24
C ASP A 51 -0.04 4.74 -0.66
N PRO A 52 0.95 3.88 -0.45
CA PRO A 52 1.12 2.51 -0.99
C PRO A 52 0.66 1.35 -0.09
N GLU A 53 -0.14 1.55 0.94
CA GLU A 53 -0.50 0.52 1.92
C GLU A 53 -1.32 -0.62 1.29
N THR A 54 -2.17 -0.32 0.31
CA THR A 54 -2.97 -1.32 -0.43
C THR A 54 -2.08 -2.38 -1.07
N GLN A 55 -0.96 -1.97 -1.65
CA GLN A 55 -0.01 -2.82 -2.33
C GLN A 55 0.71 -3.81 -1.40
N VAL A 56 0.63 -3.58 -0.08
CA VAL A 56 1.16 -4.49 0.95
C VAL A 56 0.06 -5.31 1.59
N VAL A 57 -1.09 -4.71 1.85
CA VAL A 57 -2.19 -5.35 2.59
C VAL A 57 -2.91 -6.39 1.73
N LEU A 58 -3.29 -6.03 0.49
CA LEU A 58 -4.07 -6.92 -0.36
C LEU A 58 -3.33 -8.20 -0.78
N PRO A 59 -2.03 -8.19 -1.10
CA PRO A 59 -1.31 -9.44 -1.39
C PRO A 59 -1.24 -10.41 -0.19
N ARG A 60 -1.40 -9.90 1.03
CA ARG A 60 -1.48 -10.73 2.24
C ARG A 60 -2.89 -11.18 2.59
N LEU A 61 -3.91 -10.65 1.93
CA LEU A 61 -5.30 -11.02 2.20
C LEU A 61 -5.61 -12.39 1.64
N ASN A 62 -5.90 -13.36 2.53
CA ASN A 62 -6.30 -14.72 2.16
C ASN A 62 -7.84 -14.86 2.03
N THR A 63 -8.59 -13.92 2.58
CA THR A 63 -10.05 -13.85 2.47
C THR A 63 -10.44 -13.14 1.18
N ASP A 64 -11.43 -13.64 0.47
CA ASP A 64 -11.93 -13.02 -0.76
C ASP A 64 -12.42 -11.58 -0.51
N LEU A 65 -11.80 -10.61 -1.18
CA LEU A 65 -12.10 -9.18 -1.01
C LEU A 65 -13.56 -8.84 -1.39
N VAL A 66 -14.11 -9.49 -2.42
CA VAL A 66 -15.50 -9.25 -2.84
C VAL A 66 -16.47 -9.66 -1.73
N SER A 67 -16.19 -10.78 -1.09
CA SER A 67 -16.97 -11.25 0.07
C SER A 67 -16.91 -10.27 1.25
N ILE A 68 -15.73 -9.69 1.53
CA ILE A 68 -15.58 -8.65 2.56
C ILE A 68 -16.44 -7.43 2.22
N VAL A 69 -16.34 -6.93 0.99
CA VAL A 69 -17.13 -5.77 0.52
C VAL A 69 -18.63 -6.03 0.61
N GLN A 70 -19.09 -7.21 0.15
CA GLN A 70 -20.51 -7.59 0.26
C GLN A 70 -21.01 -7.65 1.70
N LYS A 71 -20.20 -8.19 2.62
CA LYS A 71 -20.52 -8.24 4.05
C LYS A 71 -20.54 -6.85 4.69
N THR A 72 -19.65 -5.97 4.26
CA THR A 72 -19.63 -4.56 4.70
C THR A 72 -20.92 -3.86 4.30
N ILE A 73 -21.31 -3.93 3.00
CA ILE A 73 -22.54 -3.33 2.48
C ILE A 73 -23.79 -3.86 3.20
N LYS A 74 -23.81 -5.16 3.50
CA LYS A 74 -24.90 -5.82 4.23
C LYS A 74 -24.85 -5.59 5.76
N LYS A 75 -23.92 -4.79 6.27
CA LYS A 75 -23.70 -4.51 7.73
C LYS A 75 -23.52 -5.80 8.56
N ASN A 76 -22.92 -6.81 7.96
CA ASN A 76 -22.78 -8.15 8.56
C ASN A 76 -21.31 -8.63 8.65
N LEU A 77 -20.37 -7.70 8.66
CA LEU A 77 -18.93 -7.99 8.71
C LEU A 77 -18.52 -8.68 10.02
N LYS A 78 -19.21 -8.39 11.13
CA LYS A 78 -18.96 -8.99 12.45
C LYS A 78 -19.07 -10.52 12.49
N ASN A 79 -19.76 -11.12 11.50
CA ASN A 79 -19.93 -12.55 11.36
C ASN A 79 -18.95 -13.19 10.35
N MET A 80 -17.86 -12.50 10.04
CA MET A 80 -16.84 -12.95 9.09
C MET A 80 -15.46 -12.89 9.73
N SER A 81 -14.69 -13.97 9.59
CA SER A 81 -13.24 -13.93 9.83
C SER A 81 -12.54 -13.35 8.61
N ILE A 82 -11.59 -12.48 8.83
CA ILE A 82 -10.70 -11.95 7.79
C ILE A 82 -9.31 -12.52 8.06
N ASP A 83 -8.87 -13.37 7.16
CA ASP A 83 -7.62 -14.10 7.29
C ASP A 83 -6.53 -13.47 6.42
N LEU A 84 -5.33 -13.37 6.96
CA LEU A 84 -4.14 -12.96 6.25
C LEU A 84 -3.17 -14.13 6.18
N ILE A 85 -2.39 -14.22 5.08
CA ILE A 85 -1.27 -15.15 5.04
C ILE A 85 -0.24 -14.78 6.10
N PRO A 86 0.48 -15.75 6.69
CA PRO A 86 1.44 -15.50 7.78
C PRO A 86 2.69 -14.77 7.32
N GLN A 87 3.01 -14.80 6.02
CA GLN A 87 4.20 -14.19 5.47
C GLN A 87 4.21 -12.67 5.65
N ASN A 88 5.40 -12.11 5.65
CA ASN A 88 5.64 -10.68 5.63
C ASN A 88 5.51 -10.12 4.20
N ALA A 89 5.29 -8.82 4.09
CA ALA A 89 5.31 -8.12 2.81
C ALA A 89 5.99 -6.75 2.95
N ILE A 90 6.70 -6.35 1.90
CA ILE A 90 7.27 -5.01 1.75
C ILE A 90 6.90 -4.47 0.37
N THR A 91 6.61 -3.18 0.29
CA THR A 91 6.51 -2.47 -0.98
C THR A 91 7.52 -1.32 -1.03
N VAL A 92 8.21 -1.20 -2.15
CA VAL A 92 9.12 -0.08 -2.45
C VAL A 92 8.55 0.70 -3.62
N VAL A 93 8.30 2.00 -3.39
CA VAL A 93 7.78 2.88 -4.43
C VAL A 93 8.93 3.45 -5.26
N ILE A 94 8.82 3.37 -6.59
CA ILE A 94 9.65 4.10 -7.53
C ILE A 94 8.87 5.34 -7.96
N ALA A 95 9.42 6.51 -7.69
CA ALA A 95 8.83 7.81 -8.00
C ALA A 95 9.63 8.52 -9.10
N SER A 96 9.00 9.42 -9.84
CA SER A 96 9.67 10.31 -10.79
C SER A 96 10.63 11.24 -10.07
N LYS A 97 11.83 11.48 -10.64
CA LYS A 97 12.76 12.49 -10.10
C LYS A 97 12.05 13.83 -9.95
N GLY A 98 12.27 14.49 -8.80
CA GLY A 98 11.64 15.75 -8.44
C GLY A 98 10.38 15.60 -7.57
N TYR A 99 9.70 14.46 -7.56
CA TYR A 99 8.55 14.24 -6.68
C TYR A 99 8.96 14.36 -5.18
N PRO A 100 8.15 15.03 -4.29
CA PRO A 100 6.78 15.53 -4.50
C PRO A 100 6.68 16.92 -5.16
N GLY A 101 7.80 17.55 -5.56
CA GLY A 101 7.81 18.78 -6.33
C GLY A 101 7.53 18.56 -7.83
N GLU A 102 8.11 19.42 -8.67
CA GLU A 102 7.96 19.29 -10.12
C GLU A 102 8.69 18.06 -10.68
N PHE A 103 8.04 17.33 -11.57
CA PHE A 103 8.59 16.15 -12.22
C PHE A 103 8.11 16.04 -13.67
N GLU A 104 8.91 15.40 -14.51
CA GLU A 104 8.60 15.16 -15.90
C GLU A 104 7.62 14.00 -16.07
N LYS A 105 6.66 14.15 -17.01
CA LYS A 105 5.75 13.10 -17.47
C LYS A 105 6.12 12.64 -18.86
N GLY A 106 5.63 11.47 -19.25
CA GLY A 106 5.87 10.93 -20.59
C GLY A 106 7.25 10.27 -20.77
N VAL A 107 7.97 10.07 -19.67
CA VAL A 107 9.29 9.42 -19.70
C VAL A 107 9.12 7.91 -19.86
N LEU A 108 9.86 7.33 -20.82
CA LEU A 108 9.82 5.89 -21.10
C LEU A 108 10.26 5.06 -19.89
N LEU A 109 9.49 4.03 -19.57
CA LEU A 109 9.88 3.04 -18.57
C LEU A 109 10.57 1.84 -19.24
N PRO A 110 11.48 1.17 -18.52
CA PRO A 110 12.00 -0.12 -18.94
C PRO A 110 10.92 -1.19 -19.08
N SER A 111 11.20 -2.26 -19.79
CA SER A 111 10.29 -3.40 -19.87
C SER A 111 10.11 -4.07 -18.50
N LEU A 112 8.86 -4.29 -18.09
CA LEU A 112 8.51 -4.90 -16.80
C LEU A 112 8.08 -6.36 -16.92
N LYS A 113 8.15 -6.96 -18.13
CA LYS A 113 7.55 -8.27 -18.43
C LYS A 113 8.06 -9.45 -17.57
N ASN A 114 9.28 -9.35 -17.07
CA ASN A 114 9.95 -10.47 -16.40
C ASN A 114 9.99 -10.31 -14.86
N PHE A 115 9.33 -9.29 -14.30
CA PHE A 115 9.44 -8.98 -12.86
C PHE A 115 8.24 -9.42 -12.03
N ASN A 116 7.16 -9.87 -12.65
CA ASN A 116 6.03 -10.41 -11.90
C ASN A 116 6.20 -11.91 -11.69
N ASP A 117 6.48 -12.29 -10.45
CA ASP A 117 6.27 -13.65 -9.96
C ASP A 117 5.04 -13.62 -9.04
N LYS A 118 3.96 -14.27 -9.48
CA LYS A 118 2.67 -14.24 -8.79
C LYS A 118 2.71 -14.69 -7.32
N ASN A 119 3.74 -15.42 -6.93
CA ASN A 119 3.86 -15.98 -5.58
C ASN A 119 4.68 -15.07 -4.65
N GLU A 120 5.66 -14.35 -5.15
CA GLU A 120 6.60 -13.62 -4.31
C GLU A 120 6.79 -12.14 -4.66
N ILE A 121 6.67 -11.78 -5.95
CA ILE A 121 6.88 -10.41 -6.45
C ILE A 121 5.66 -9.92 -7.23
N SER A 122 5.23 -8.73 -6.93
CA SER A 122 4.21 -8.01 -7.70
C SER A 122 4.70 -6.61 -8.06
N VAL A 123 4.59 -6.26 -9.33
CA VAL A 123 4.85 -4.90 -9.82
C VAL A 123 3.50 -4.23 -10.07
N PHE A 124 3.17 -3.26 -9.23
CA PHE A 124 1.95 -2.47 -9.36
C PHE A 124 2.21 -1.17 -10.11
N HIS A 125 1.33 -0.87 -11.05
CA HIS A 125 1.32 0.40 -11.78
C HIS A 125 0.54 1.44 -10.97
N SER A 126 1.14 2.63 -10.77
CA SER A 126 0.50 3.80 -10.18
C SER A 126 0.39 4.88 -11.25
N GLY A 127 1.33 5.82 -11.30
CA GLY A 127 1.37 6.88 -12.30
C GLY A 127 2.00 6.44 -13.62
N THR A 128 1.41 5.50 -14.32
CA THR A 128 1.86 5.04 -15.64
C THR A 128 0.77 5.21 -16.70
N SER A 129 1.16 5.33 -17.94
CA SER A 129 0.27 5.30 -19.12
C SER A 129 1.00 4.69 -20.32
N LYS A 130 0.32 4.57 -21.45
CA LYS A 130 0.91 4.17 -22.72
C LYS A 130 1.00 5.37 -23.65
N ASP A 131 2.08 5.46 -24.41
CA ASP A 131 2.22 6.42 -25.50
C ASP A 131 1.51 5.95 -26.77
N LYS A 132 1.63 6.71 -27.86
CA LYS A 132 1.02 6.39 -29.18
C LYS A 132 1.57 5.10 -29.80
N ASN A 133 2.73 4.63 -29.35
CA ASN A 133 3.40 3.43 -29.82
C ASN A 133 3.23 2.25 -28.85
N GLU A 134 2.29 2.35 -27.91
CA GLU A 134 2.04 1.35 -26.85
C GLU A 134 3.21 1.17 -25.86
N ASN A 135 4.21 2.06 -25.85
CA ASN A 135 5.27 2.02 -24.87
C ASN A 135 4.78 2.50 -23.50
N LEU A 136 5.27 1.87 -22.44
CA LEU A 136 4.96 2.26 -21.07
C LEU A 136 5.74 3.53 -20.71
N ILE A 137 5.01 4.55 -20.24
CA ILE A 137 5.58 5.85 -19.85
C ILE A 137 5.10 6.27 -18.45
N SER A 138 5.89 7.15 -17.79
CA SER A 138 5.48 7.78 -16.55
C SER A 138 4.39 8.83 -16.79
N ASN A 139 3.39 8.88 -15.92
CA ASN A 139 2.32 9.88 -15.95
C ASN A 139 1.92 10.37 -14.54
N GLY A 140 2.77 10.18 -13.54
CA GLY A 140 2.53 10.60 -12.18
C GLY A 140 3.80 10.67 -11.35
N GLY A 141 3.70 11.21 -10.13
CA GLY A 141 4.82 11.32 -9.21
C GLY A 141 5.27 9.96 -8.68
N ARG A 142 4.35 9.16 -8.13
CA ARG A 142 4.60 7.75 -7.81
C ARG A 142 4.26 6.92 -9.04
N VAL A 143 5.20 6.13 -9.54
CA VAL A 143 5.10 5.49 -10.86
C VAL A 143 4.87 4.00 -10.75
N LEU A 144 5.69 3.31 -9.96
CA LEU A 144 5.59 1.87 -9.72
C LEU A 144 5.68 1.58 -8.23
N SER A 145 5.08 0.47 -7.80
CA SER A 145 5.28 -0.10 -6.48
C SER A 145 5.72 -1.55 -6.63
N ILE A 146 6.88 -1.88 -6.09
CA ILE A 146 7.45 -3.23 -6.12
C ILE A 146 7.15 -3.88 -4.77
N THR A 147 6.24 -4.83 -4.77
CA THR A 147 5.85 -5.56 -3.56
C THR A 147 6.44 -6.96 -3.58
N SER A 148 7.02 -7.34 -2.46
CA SER A 148 7.52 -8.68 -2.23
C SER A 148 6.86 -9.33 -1.01
N ILE A 149 6.71 -10.65 -1.06
CA ILE A 149 6.25 -11.51 0.03
C ILE A 149 7.38 -12.45 0.41
N GLY A 150 7.53 -12.74 1.70
CA GLY A 150 8.58 -13.62 2.20
C GLY A 150 8.41 -13.98 3.66
N ASP A 151 9.27 -14.88 4.15
CA ASP A 151 9.17 -15.42 5.50
C ASP A 151 9.55 -14.41 6.59
N ASN A 152 10.36 -13.42 6.25
CA ASN A 152 10.75 -12.35 7.16
C ASN A 152 10.98 -11.03 6.40
N VAL A 153 11.09 -9.94 7.15
CA VAL A 153 11.25 -8.57 6.61
C VAL A 153 12.52 -8.44 5.77
N GLN A 154 13.63 -9.08 6.17
CA GLN A 154 14.90 -9.01 5.45
C GLN A 154 14.82 -9.70 4.09
N ASP A 155 14.17 -10.88 4.02
CA ASP A 155 13.92 -11.60 2.78
C ASP A 155 13.06 -10.76 1.83
N CYS A 156 11.92 -10.25 2.32
CA CYS A 156 11.07 -9.33 1.55
C CYS A 156 11.87 -8.13 1.03
N ARG A 157 12.65 -7.50 1.91
CA ARG A 157 13.46 -6.35 1.56
C ARG A 157 14.44 -6.66 0.43
N LYS A 158 15.19 -7.77 0.56
CA LYS A 158 16.13 -8.21 -0.45
C LYS A 158 15.44 -8.39 -1.80
N LYS A 159 14.37 -9.19 -1.86
CA LYS A 159 13.60 -9.46 -3.10
C LYS A 159 13.07 -8.18 -3.75
N ALA A 160 12.48 -7.26 -2.97
CA ALA A 160 11.95 -6.01 -3.51
C ALA A 160 13.05 -5.14 -4.12
N TYR A 161 14.19 -4.98 -3.43
CA TYR A 161 15.30 -4.16 -3.92
C TYR A 161 16.04 -4.79 -5.09
N ASP A 162 16.22 -6.12 -5.12
CA ASP A 162 16.79 -6.81 -6.29
C ASP A 162 15.99 -6.48 -7.57
N VAL A 163 14.66 -6.43 -7.47
CA VAL A 163 13.79 -6.05 -8.61
C VAL A 163 13.87 -4.55 -8.92
N VAL A 164 13.84 -3.69 -7.91
CA VAL A 164 13.97 -2.23 -8.09
C VAL A 164 15.27 -1.88 -8.81
N GLU A 165 16.38 -2.51 -8.40
CA GLU A 165 17.70 -2.32 -9.01
C GLU A 165 17.75 -2.90 -10.44
N ALA A 166 17.12 -4.05 -10.68
CA ALA A 166 17.07 -4.65 -12.02
C ALA A 166 16.20 -3.85 -13.01
N ILE A 167 15.14 -3.16 -12.54
CA ILE A 167 14.35 -2.23 -13.35
C ILE A 167 15.24 -1.07 -13.85
N ASN A 168 16.15 -0.58 -13.02
CA ASN A 168 17.16 0.44 -13.34
C ASN A 168 16.61 1.62 -14.15
N TRP A 169 15.53 2.24 -13.67
CA TRP A 169 14.94 3.40 -14.34
C TRP A 169 15.64 4.70 -13.91
N GLU A 170 16.49 5.25 -14.76
CA GLU A 170 17.34 6.41 -14.44
C GLU A 170 16.56 7.68 -14.07
N GLN A 171 15.35 7.86 -14.61
CA GLN A 171 14.49 9.01 -14.31
C GLN A 171 13.61 8.79 -13.06
N GLY A 172 13.78 7.66 -12.40
CA GLY A 172 13.15 7.35 -11.12
C GLY A 172 14.08 7.51 -9.93
N PHE A 173 13.49 7.57 -8.75
CA PHE A 173 14.19 7.38 -7.49
C PHE A 173 13.32 6.59 -6.51
N TYR A 174 13.96 6.04 -5.50
CA TYR A 174 13.30 5.29 -4.44
C TYR A 174 14.05 5.45 -3.11
N ARG A 175 13.36 5.25 -2.01
CA ARG A 175 13.97 5.22 -0.68
C ARG A 175 14.74 3.91 -0.51
N LYS A 176 15.95 4.00 0.05
CA LYS A 176 16.85 2.84 0.28
C LYS A 176 16.71 2.22 1.67
N ASP A 177 15.87 2.80 2.52
CA ASP A 177 15.74 2.46 3.94
C ASP A 177 14.41 1.73 4.28
N ILE A 178 13.56 1.42 3.28
CA ILE A 178 12.31 0.70 3.52
C ILE A 178 12.62 -0.71 4.05
N GLY A 179 11.98 -1.08 5.17
CA GLY A 179 12.23 -2.37 5.83
C GLY A 179 13.62 -2.52 6.45
N LYS A 180 14.36 -1.42 6.65
CA LYS A 180 15.62 -1.43 7.40
C LYS A 180 15.26 -1.42 8.90
N LEU A 181 15.60 -2.52 9.57
CA LEU A 181 15.46 -2.70 11.02
C LEU A 181 16.74 -2.26 11.72
#